data_4b3fb72890935e7a57da9d6db135c917
#
_entry.id   4b3fb72890935e7a57da9d6db135c917
#
_cell.length_a   1.000
_cell.length_b   1.000
_cell.length_c   1.000
_cell.angle_alpha   90.00
_cell.angle_beta   90.00
_cell.angle_gamma   90.00
#
_symmetry.space_group_name_H-M   'P 1'
#
loop_
_entity.id
_entity.type
_entity.pdbx_description
1 polymer ?
#
loop_
_entity_poly.entity_id
_entity_poly.type
_entity_poly.pdbx_seq_one_letter_code
_entity_poly.pdbx_strand_id
1 'polypeptide(L)'
;YKQMAEAILPALTKGILTDNWDDHYESFETQISKIFENSLLDKNGNPTNNSGLSEARQQEMDEKRHKDQKGKKGYYSWVDYRYYYDWRLDPMESADELHAFIQDVKQATGCEKVGFMATCLGTNVVMAYVAKYGVSDVQGIALDGSVVGGAEILSEVICAKFDVAPPALIRVLKDVEALGMFSMDDFIMETMDMLVQTGVLEGVISTTEDLL
;
A
#
# COMPACT_ATOMS: atom_id res chain seq x y z
N TYR A 1 -9.15 5.25 -11.37
CA TYR A 1 -10.18 4.22 -11.59
C TYR A 1 -10.93 4.45 -12.91
N LYS A 2 -11.45 5.66 -13.19
CA LYS A 2 -12.21 5.97 -14.43
C LYS A 2 -11.40 5.66 -15.69
N GLN A 3 -10.15 6.12 -15.78
CA GLN A 3 -9.27 5.86 -16.91
C GLN A 3 -8.97 4.36 -17.11
N MET A 4 -8.84 3.63 -16.02
CA MET A 4 -8.64 2.17 -16.04
C MET A 4 -9.89 1.46 -16.56
N ALA A 5 -11.06 1.81 -16.05
CA ALA A 5 -12.33 1.26 -16.53
C ALA A 5 -12.56 1.56 -18.03
N GLU A 6 -12.32 2.79 -18.46
CA GLU A 6 -12.43 3.19 -19.88
C GLU A 6 -11.47 2.40 -20.79
N ALA A 7 -10.31 1.99 -20.28
CA ALA A 7 -9.34 1.21 -21.05
C ALA A 7 -9.69 -0.29 -21.12
N ILE A 8 -10.28 -0.85 -20.05
CA ILE A 8 -10.58 -2.29 -19.96
C ILE A 8 -11.95 -2.64 -20.52
N LEU A 9 -12.96 -1.78 -20.36
CA LEU A 9 -14.35 -2.06 -20.76
C LEU A 9 -14.54 -2.48 -22.24
N PRO A 10 -13.88 -1.88 -23.24
CA PRO A 10 -14.05 -2.30 -24.63
C PRO A 10 -13.57 -3.73 -24.87
N ALA A 11 -12.42 -4.08 -24.31
CA ALA A 11 -11.83 -5.41 -24.45
C ALA A 11 -12.65 -6.47 -23.66
N LEU A 12 -13.13 -6.13 -22.48
CA LEU A 12 -14.06 -6.96 -21.71
C LEU A 12 -15.36 -7.21 -22.47
N THR A 13 -15.96 -6.14 -23.03
CA THR A 13 -17.19 -6.28 -23.83
C THR A 13 -16.99 -7.17 -25.04
N LYS A 14 -15.85 -7.05 -25.72
CA LYS A 14 -15.50 -7.92 -26.85
C LYS A 14 -15.38 -9.38 -26.40
N GLY A 15 -14.68 -9.62 -25.30
CA GLY A 15 -14.54 -10.98 -24.73
C GLY A 15 -15.89 -11.64 -24.44
N ILE A 16 -16.81 -10.90 -23.80
CA ILE A 16 -18.17 -11.37 -23.49
C ILE A 16 -18.97 -11.71 -24.77
N LEU A 17 -18.85 -10.88 -25.81
CA LEU A 17 -19.64 -11.05 -27.02
C LEU A 17 -19.09 -12.13 -27.98
N THR A 18 -17.80 -12.38 -27.95
CA THR A 18 -17.12 -13.22 -28.95
C THR A 18 -16.45 -14.45 -28.36
N ASP A 19 -16.46 -14.61 -27.05
CA ASP A 19 -15.70 -15.64 -26.31
C ASP A 19 -14.19 -15.64 -26.66
N ASN A 20 -13.67 -14.47 -27.01
CA ASN A 20 -12.24 -14.24 -27.26
C ASN A 20 -11.73 -13.19 -26.25
N TRP A 21 -10.88 -13.67 -25.35
CA TRP A 21 -10.40 -12.92 -24.19
C TRP A 21 -8.99 -12.33 -24.35
N ASP A 22 -8.31 -12.59 -25.48
CA ASP A 22 -6.92 -12.16 -25.70
C ASP A 22 -6.73 -10.65 -25.52
N ASP A 23 -7.61 -9.83 -26.13
CA ASP A 23 -7.54 -8.37 -26.00
C ASP A 23 -7.81 -7.90 -24.56
N HIS A 24 -8.64 -8.63 -23.82
CA HIS A 24 -8.92 -8.34 -22.42
C HIS A 24 -7.68 -8.58 -21.56
N TYR A 25 -6.98 -9.68 -21.76
CA TYR A 25 -5.74 -9.99 -21.05
C TYR A 25 -4.68 -8.95 -21.29
N GLU A 26 -4.40 -8.60 -22.56
CA GLU A 26 -3.42 -7.58 -22.90
C GLU A 26 -3.76 -6.20 -22.29
N SER A 27 -5.05 -5.84 -22.38
CA SER A 27 -5.53 -4.58 -21.80
C SER A 27 -5.40 -4.55 -20.27
N PHE A 28 -5.78 -5.63 -19.60
CA PHE A 28 -5.70 -5.78 -18.15
C PHE A 28 -4.25 -5.75 -17.68
N GLU A 29 -3.37 -6.56 -18.25
CA GLU A 29 -1.93 -6.58 -17.96
C GLU A 29 -1.31 -5.20 -18.11
N THR A 30 -1.63 -4.50 -19.20
CA THR A 30 -1.14 -3.14 -19.43
C THR A 30 -1.59 -2.16 -18.34
N GLN A 31 -2.84 -2.22 -17.88
CA GLN A 31 -3.34 -1.32 -16.85
C GLN A 31 -2.80 -1.65 -15.47
N ILE A 32 -2.69 -2.94 -15.14
CA ILE A 32 -2.08 -3.40 -13.89
C ILE A 32 -0.60 -3.01 -13.84
N SER A 33 0.14 -3.23 -14.91
CA SER A 33 1.55 -2.84 -15.00
C SER A 33 1.75 -1.34 -14.75
N LYS A 34 0.87 -0.49 -15.28
CA LYS A 34 0.91 0.96 -15.02
C LYS A 34 0.63 1.32 -13.57
N ILE A 35 -0.29 0.60 -12.89
CA ILE A 35 -0.59 0.83 -11.47
C ILE A 35 0.64 0.52 -10.62
N PHE A 36 1.33 -0.58 -10.95
CA PHE A 36 2.48 -1.05 -10.19
C PHE A 36 3.83 -0.52 -10.69
N GLU A 37 3.85 0.29 -11.76
CA GLU A 37 5.08 0.84 -12.33
C GLU A 37 5.97 1.52 -11.28
N ASN A 38 5.36 2.25 -10.34
CA ASN A 38 6.07 2.93 -9.27
C ASN A 38 6.43 2.03 -8.08
N SER A 39 6.01 0.76 -8.10
CA SER A 39 6.29 -0.21 -7.05
C SER A 39 7.40 -1.18 -7.43
N LEU A 40 7.92 -1.08 -8.65
CA LEU A 40 8.88 -2.03 -9.18
C LEU A 40 10.27 -1.87 -8.56
N LEU A 41 10.87 -3.01 -8.26
CA LEU A 41 12.27 -3.15 -7.90
C LEU A 41 13.02 -3.81 -9.05
N ASP A 42 14.32 -3.54 -9.17
CA ASP A 42 15.19 -4.28 -10.08
C ASP A 42 15.50 -5.70 -9.52
N LYS A 43 16.22 -6.50 -10.29
CA LYS A 43 16.62 -7.86 -9.89
C LYS A 43 17.50 -7.92 -8.63
N ASN A 44 18.03 -6.79 -8.17
CA ASN A 44 18.86 -6.69 -6.98
C ASN A 44 18.07 -6.13 -5.78
N GLY A 45 16.75 -5.85 -5.97
CA GLY A 45 15.90 -5.28 -4.94
C GLY A 45 15.97 -3.75 -4.84
N ASN A 46 16.62 -3.06 -5.80
CA ASN A 46 16.67 -1.60 -5.79
C ASN A 46 15.44 -1.01 -6.48
N PRO A 47 14.92 0.13 -6.00
CA PRO A 47 13.85 0.85 -6.68
C PRO A 47 14.24 1.23 -8.11
N THR A 48 13.38 0.94 -9.08
CA THR A 48 13.58 1.29 -10.49
C THR A 48 13.28 2.76 -10.78
N ASN A 49 12.62 3.43 -9.84
CA ASN A 49 12.27 4.85 -9.89
C ASN A 49 12.14 5.41 -8.47
N ASN A 50 11.93 6.72 -8.36
CA ASN A 50 11.78 7.43 -7.09
C ASN A 50 10.36 7.23 -6.47
N SER A 51 9.80 6.02 -6.49
CA SER A 51 8.46 5.69 -5.98
C SER A 51 7.31 6.60 -6.49
N GLY A 52 7.47 7.16 -7.67
CA GLY A 52 6.53 8.12 -8.24
C GLY A 52 6.50 9.46 -7.51
N LEU A 53 7.40 9.69 -6.57
CA LEU A 53 7.58 11.01 -5.98
C LEU A 53 8.37 11.87 -6.98
N SER A 54 7.74 12.93 -7.47
CA SER A 54 8.46 13.96 -8.21
C SER A 54 9.53 14.61 -7.33
N GLU A 55 10.59 15.14 -7.93
CA GLU A 55 11.62 15.89 -7.18
C GLU A 55 11.01 16.98 -6.29
N ALA A 56 9.96 17.67 -6.78
CA ALA A 56 9.22 18.67 -6.01
C ALA A 56 8.54 18.07 -4.77
N ARG A 57 8.00 16.86 -4.87
CA ARG A 57 7.37 16.17 -3.74
C ARG A 57 8.41 15.69 -2.75
N GLN A 58 9.55 15.24 -3.24
CA GLN A 58 10.68 14.84 -2.40
C GLN A 58 11.23 16.03 -1.61
N GLN A 59 11.41 17.18 -2.28
CA GLN A 59 11.80 18.43 -1.61
C GLN A 59 10.77 18.88 -0.56
N GLU A 60 9.47 18.80 -0.88
CA GLU A 60 8.40 19.11 0.09
C GLU A 60 8.46 18.20 1.32
N MET A 61 8.73 16.91 1.13
CA MET A 61 8.87 15.96 2.23
C MET A 61 10.12 16.24 3.05
N ASP A 62 11.25 16.57 2.43
CA ASP A 62 12.48 16.94 3.12
C ASP A 62 12.33 18.25 3.89
N GLU A 63 11.64 19.24 3.31
CA GLU A 63 11.32 20.48 4.02
C GLU A 63 10.37 20.24 5.20
N LYS A 64 9.40 19.33 5.07
CA LYS A 64 8.53 18.91 6.19
C LYS A 64 9.34 18.19 7.26
N ARG A 65 10.24 17.29 6.87
CA ARG A 65 11.15 16.61 7.79
C ARG A 65 11.97 17.63 8.58
N HIS A 66 12.55 18.64 7.93
CA HIS A 66 13.31 19.69 8.60
C HIS A 66 12.45 20.61 9.48
N LYS A 67 11.21 20.87 9.11
CA LYS A 67 10.25 21.62 9.95
C LYS A 67 9.80 20.80 11.16
N ASP A 68 9.57 19.51 10.97
CA ASP A 68 9.16 18.61 12.04
C ASP A 68 10.32 18.32 13.02
N GLN A 69 11.58 18.47 12.59
CA GLN A 69 12.76 18.44 13.49
C GLN A 69 12.78 19.59 14.51
N LYS A 70 12.06 20.70 14.26
CA LYS A 70 11.87 21.76 15.26
C LYS A 70 10.79 21.43 16.28
N GLY A 71 10.13 20.31 16.10
CA GLY A 71 9.14 19.73 16.98
C GLY A 71 7.95 20.64 17.26
N LYS A 72 6.76 20.10 17.14
CA LYS A 72 5.56 20.77 17.66
C LYS A 72 5.35 20.31 19.09
N LYS A 73 5.18 21.29 20.01
CA LYS A 73 4.80 21.00 21.37
C LYS A 73 3.45 20.30 21.36
N GLY A 74 3.46 18.99 21.62
CA GLY A 74 2.25 18.18 21.71
C GLY A 74 1.47 18.48 23.00
N TYR A 75 0.29 17.88 23.12
CA TYR A 75 -0.61 18.06 24.27
C TYR A 75 0.04 17.68 25.61
N TYR A 76 1.01 16.78 25.62
CA TYR A 76 1.73 16.29 26.81
C TYR A 76 3.19 16.78 26.91
N SER A 77 3.54 17.87 26.30
CA SER A 77 4.92 18.41 26.30
C SER A 77 5.94 17.56 25.53
N TRP A 78 5.51 16.58 24.76
CA TRP A 78 6.36 15.88 23.81
C TRP A 78 6.37 16.59 22.46
N VAL A 79 7.37 16.25 21.70
CA VAL A 79 7.61 16.82 20.38
C VAL A 79 7.55 15.70 19.38
N ASP A 80 6.68 15.82 18.39
CA ASP A 80 6.49 14.80 17.37
C ASP A 80 7.49 15.01 16.24
N TYR A 81 8.20 13.94 15.92
CA TYR A 81 9.08 13.82 14.77
C TYR A 81 8.52 12.77 13.81
N ARG A 82 8.56 13.05 12.52
CA ARG A 82 8.07 12.11 11.52
C ARG A 82 9.25 11.55 10.74
N TYR A 83 9.34 10.22 10.71
CA TYR A 83 10.27 9.49 9.89
C TYR A 83 9.55 9.00 8.64
N TYR A 84 10.17 9.24 7.48
CA TYR A 84 9.69 8.81 6.16
C TYR A 84 10.69 7.83 5.58
N TYR A 85 10.21 6.76 4.97
CA TYR A 85 11.01 5.71 4.38
C TYR A 85 10.40 5.23 3.06
N ASP A 86 11.21 4.57 2.22
CA ASP A 86 10.69 3.90 1.04
C ASP A 86 10.13 2.52 1.46
N TRP A 87 8.82 2.38 1.35
CA TRP A 87 8.09 1.19 1.77
C TRP A 87 8.44 -0.07 0.99
N ARG A 88 9.10 0.07 -0.16
CA ARG A 88 9.53 -1.03 -1.04
C ARG A 88 10.82 -1.69 -0.57
N LEU A 89 11.61 -0.99 0.23
CA LEU A 89 12.89 -1.49 0.72
C LEU A 89 12.73 -2.47 1.87
N ASP A 90 13.77 -3.27 2.09
CA ASP A 90 13.85 -4.14 3.27
C ASP A 90 13.69 -3.29 4.54
N PRO A 91 12.77 -3.64 5.45
CA PRO A 91 12.64 -2.97 6.75
C PRO A 91 13.94 -2.92 7.55
N MET A 92 14.88 -3.85 7.33
CA MET A 92 16.18 -3.84 7.99
C MET A 92 17.10 -2.71 7.48
N GLU A 93 17.00 -2.32 6.20
CA GLU A 93 17.69 -1.15 5.64
C GLU A 93 17.06 0.14 6.18
N SER A 94 15.72 0.22 6.16
CA SER A 94 14.99 1.33 6.76
C SER A 94 15.29 1.50 8.25
N ALA A 95 15.60 0.42 8.98
CA ALA A 95 15.99 0.47 10.38
C ALA A 95 17.35 1.16 10.59
N ASP A 96 18.29 1.07 9.64
CA ASP A 96 19.57 1.78 9.72
C ASP A 96 19.37 3.30 9.59
N GLU A 97 18.54 3.71 8.63
CA GLU A 97 18.20 5.12 8.44
C GLU A 97 17.41 5.66 9.64
N LEU A 98 16.47 4.87 10.17
CA LEU A 98 15.72 5.20 11.38
C LEU A 98 16.65 5.36 12.58
N HIS A 99 17.67 4.51 12.72
CA HIS A 99 18.66 4.65 13.79
C HIS A 99 19.41 5.98 13.71
N ALA A 100 19.90 6.34 12.52
CA ALA A 100 20.56 7.63 12.30
C ALA A 100 19.60 8.80 12.64
N PHE A 101 18.37 8.73 12.16
CA PHE A 101 17.34 9.74 12.45
C PHE A 101 17.06 9.90 13.96
N ILE A 102 17.02 8.79 14.70
CA ILE A 102 16.84 8.82 16.16
C ILE A 102 18.01 9.53 16.85
N GLN A 103 19.25 9.27 16.41
CA GLN A 103 20.41 9.95 16.99
C GLN A 103 20.33 11.48 16.75
N ASP A 104 19.92 11.90 15.56
CA ASP A 104 19.70 13.31 15.22
C ASP A 104 18.61 13.93 16.11
N VAL A 105 17.49 13.22 16.29
CA VAL A 105 16.40 13.66 17.18
C VAL A 105 16.89 13.80 18.63
N LYS A 106 17.63 12.82 19.14
CA LYS A 106 18.21 12.85 20.49
C LYS A 106 19.17 14.04 20.64
N GLN A 107 20.02 14.29 19.66
CA GLN A 107 20.92 15.43 19.65
C GLN A 107 20.17 16.75 19.63
N ALA A 108 19.13 16.87 18.79
CA ALA A 108 18.35 18.11 18.66
C ALA A 108 17.50 18.43 19.89
N THR A 109 17.03 17.41 20.62
CA THR A 109 16.12 17.56 21.75
C THR A 109 16.79 17.44 23.11
N GLY A 110 17.96 16.82 23.19
CA GLY A 110 18.62 16.46 24.44
C GLY A 110 17.94 15.28 25.18
N CYS A 111 17.00 14.59 24.54
CA CYS A 111 16.34 13.42 25.12
C CYS A 111 17.25 12.19 25.10
N GLU A 112 17.22 11.39 26.14
CA GLU A 112 17.96 10.13 26.19
C GLU A 112 17.26 9.02 25.39
N LYS A 113 15.91 9.05 25.34
CA LYS A 113 15.08 8.03 24.70
C LYS A 113 13.95 8.65 23.88
N VAL A 114 13.50 7.92 22.87
CA VAL A 114 12.36 8.28 22.02
C VAL A 114 11.20 7.30 22.21
N GLY A 115 9.96 7.77 22.02
CA GLY A 115 8.79 6.93 21.89
C GLY A 115 8.49 6.66 20.41
N PHE A 116 8.13 5.44 20.08
CA PHE A 116 7.63 5.10 18.75
C PHE A 116 6.11 5.08 18.72
N MET A 117 5.57 5.64 17.66
CA MET A 117 4.19 5.44 17.24
C MET A 117 4.21 5.04 15.78
N ALA A 118 3.81 3.82 15.48
CA ALA A 118 3.87 3.26 14.13
C ALA A 118 2.54 2.61 13.74
N THR A 119 2.14 2.81 12.49
CA THR A 119 0.89 2.28 11.95
C THR A 119 1.18 1.42 10.73
N CYS A 120 0.42 0.32 10.58
CA CYS A 120 0.46 -0.58 9.42
C CYS A 120 1.91 -1.06 9.12
N LEU A 121 2.40 -0.88 7.89
CA LEU A 121 3.74 -1.30 7.45
C LEU A 121 4.87 -0.65 8.27
N GLY A 122 4.68 0.56 8.80
CA GLY A 122 5.64 1.21 9.69
C GLY A 122 5.96 0.41 10.95
N THR A 123 5.08 -0.49 11.36
CA THR A 123 5.32 -1.39 12.50
C THR A 123 6.46 -2.38 12.23
N ASN A 124 6.62 -2.81 10.97
CA ASN A 124 7.71 -3.70 10.56
C ASN A 124 9.06 -2.99 10.66
N VAL A 125 9.13 -1.71 10.29
CA VAL A 125 10.36 -0.89 10.39
C VAL A 125 10.75 -0.71 11.85
N VAL A 126 9.80 -0.43 12.75
CA VAL A 126 10.06 -0.30 14.19
C VAL A 126 10.53 -1.64 14.77
N MET A 127 9.93 -2.76 14.36
CA MET A 127 10.35 -4.07 14.86
C MET A 127 11.72 -4.49 14.29
N ALA A 128 12.02 -4.16 13.05
CA ALA A 128 13.35 -4.33 12.47
C ALA A 128 14.41 -3.50 13.23
N TYR A 129 14.09 -2.25 13.59
CA TYR A 129 14.93 -1.43 14.44
C TYR A 129 15.20 -2.10 15.79
N VAL A 130 14.16 -2.57 16.48
CA VAL A 130 14.31 -3.25 17.78
C VAL A 130 15.14 -4.52 17.66
N ALA A 131 14.94 -5.31 16.61
CA ALA A 131 15.70 -6.51 16.35
C ALA A 131 17.21 -6.23 16.13
N LYS A 132 17.52 -5.10 15.48
CA LYS A 132 18.90 -4.76 15.09
C LYS A 132 19.64 -3.96 16.16
N TYR A 133 18.98 -2.99 16.79
CA TYR A 133 19.58 -2.01 17.70
C TYR A 133 19.13 -2.18 19.16
N GLY A 134 18.15 -3.03 19.41
CA GLY A 134 17.59 -3.22 20.75
C GLY A 134 16.70 -2.06 21.19
N VAL A 135 16.52 -1.94 22.50
CA VAL A 135 15.58 -0.99 23.11
C VAL A 135 16.25 0.08 24.00
N SER A 136 17.57 0.21 23.92
CA SER A 136 18.32 1.17 24.76
C SER A 136 17.85 2.61 24.56
N ASP A 137 17.55 2.98 23.32
CA ASP A 137 17.09 4.30 22.92
C ASP A 137 15.55 4.47 22.97
N VAL A 138 14.84 3.42 23.40
CA VAL A 138 13.37 3.37 23.32
C VAL A 138 12.74 3.60 24.69
N GLN A 139 11.84 4.59 24.79
CA GLN A 139 11.02 4.85 25.96
C GLN A 139 9.74 3.99 25.96
N GLY A 140 9.17 3.75 24.79
CA GLY A 140 7.96 2.97 24.61
C GLY A 140 7.61 2.83 23.14
N ILE A 141 6.79 1.84 22.81
CA ILE A 141 6.35 1.55 21.45
C ILE A 141 4.84 1.41 21.45
N ALA A 142 4.16 2.19 20.61
CA ALA A 142 2.75 2.05 20.29
C ALA A 142 2.63 1.58 18.83
N LEU A 143 2.05 0.42 18.61
CA LEU A 143 1.80 -0.17 17.29
C LEU A 143 0.29 -0.16 17.03
N ASP A 144 -0.12 0.48 15.95
CA ASP A 144 -1.50 0.57 15.51
C ASP A 144 -1.68 -0.16 14.18
N GLY A 145 -2.68 -1.06 14.09
CA GLY A 145 -2.91 -1.87 12.90
C GLY A 145 -1.67 -2.64 12.46
N SER A 146 -0.98 -3.27 13.40
CA SER A 146 0.33 -3.92 13.19
C SER A 146 0.25 -5.08 12.21
N VAL A 147 1.18 -5.11 11.25
CA VAL A 147 1.35 -6.21 10.28
C VAL A 147 2.62 -7.04 10.52
N VAL A 148 3.21 -6.94 11.71
CA VAL A 148 4.44 -7.67 12.10
C VAL A 148 4.25 -9.19 12.00
N GLY A 149 3.05 -9.68 12.28
CA GLY A 149 2.68 -11.09 12.13
C GLY A 149 2.35 -11.52 10.70
N GLY A 150 2.48 -10.62 9.73
CA GLY A 150 1.99 -10.79 8.37
C GLY A 150 0.54 -10.34 8.21
N ALA A 151 0.06 -10.33 6.97
CA ALA A 151 -1.32 -10.07 6.61
C ALA A 151 -1.77 -11.16 5.62
N GLU A 152 -2.62 -12.06 6.09
CA GLU A 152 -3.07 -13.23 5.32
C GLU A 152 -3.65 -12.82 3.97
N ILE A 153 -4.51 -11.82 3.95
CA ILE A 153 -5.13 -11.31 2.72
C ILE A 153 -4.08 -10.81 1.71
N LEU A 154 -2.99 -10.17 2.15
CA LEU A 154 -1.91 -9.74 1.25
C LEU A 154 -1.11 -10.93 0.75
N SER A 155 -0.92 -11.95 1.59
CA SER A 155 -0.24 -13.18 1.21
C SER A 155 -1.02 -13.94 0.14
N GLU A 156 -2.33 -14.01 0.27
CA GLU A 156 -3.20 -14.64 -0.73
C GLU A 156 -3.14 -13.90 -2.06
N VAL A 157 -3.20 -12.54 -2.03
CA VAL A 157 -3.05 -11.71 -3.23
C VAL A 157 -1.71 -11.93 -3.92
N ILE A 158 -0.61 -11.83 -3.17
CA ILE A 158 0.75 -11.94 -3.73
C ILE A 158 1.05 -13.35 -4.24
N CYS A 159 0.47 -14.37 -3.60
CA CYS A 159 0.65 -15.76 -4.00
C CYS A 159 -0.36 -16.23 -5.04
N ALA A 160 -1.16 -15.33 -5.61
CA ALA A 160 -2.24 -15.65 -6.57
C ALA A 160 -3.21 -16.73 -6.06
N LYS A 161 -3.43 -16.79 -4.75
CA LYS A 161 -4.36 -17.73 -4.12
C LYS A 161 -5.71 -17.06 -3.83
N PHE A 162 -6.22 -16.31 -4.81
CA PHE A 162 -7.54 -15.74 -4.72
C PHE A 162 -8.61 -16.80 -4.92
N ASP A 163 -9.21 -17.25 -3.85
CA ASP A 163 -10.47 -17.99 -3.91
C ASP A 163 -11.57 -17.10 -3.30
N VAL A 164 -11.86 -15.98 -3.99
CA VAL A 164 -12.92 -15.08 -3.55
C VAL A 164 -14.12 -15.28 -4.47
N ALA A 165 -15.16 -15.93 -3.92
CA ALA A 165 -16.42 -16.03 -4.65
C ALA A 165 -16.92 -14.62 -5.04
N PRO A 166 -17.29 -14.40 -6.33
CA PRO A 166 -17.72 -13.09 -6.83
C PRO A 166 -18.79 -12.38 -5.97
N PRO A 167 -19.80 -13.10 -5.41
CA PRO A 167 -20.77 -12.48 -4.51
C PRO A 167 -20.16 -11.95 -3.20
N ALA A 168 -19.09 -12.56 -2.71
CA ALA A 168 -18.40 -12.08 -1.50
C ALA A 168 -17.60 -10.79 -1.80
N LEU A 169 -16.97 -10.69 -2.96
CA LEU A 169 -16.29 -9.48 -3.41
C LEU A 169 -17.26 -8.29 -3.50
N ILE A 170 -18.42 -8.49 -4.13
CA ILE A 170 -19.45 -7.45 -4.23
C ILE A 170 -19.92 -7.01 -2.84
N ARG A 171 -20.09 -7.96 -1.91
CA ARG A 171 -20.48 -7.61 -0.53
C ARG A 171 -19.42 -6.75 0.14
N VAL A 172 -18.16 -7.12 0.05
CA VAL A 172 -17.04 -6.33 0.61
C VAL A 172 -17.01 -4.93 0.01
N LEU A 173 -17.18 -4.79 -1.31
CA LEU A 173 -17.20 -3.48 -1.96
C LEU A 173 -18.37 -2.61 -1.46
N LYS A 174 -19.57 -3.18 -1.31
CA LYS A 174 -20.74 -2.49 -0.73
C LYS A 174 -20.50 -2.08 0.73
N ASP A 175 -19.87 -2.93 1.52
CA ASP A 175 -19.58 -2.64 2.94
C ASP A 175 -18.55 -1.50 3.05
N VAL A 176 -17.50 -1.51 2.22
CA VAL A 176 -16.47 -0.46 2.20
C VAL A 176 -17.02 0.88 1.71
N GLU A 177 -17.95 0.86 0.74
CA GLU A 177 -18.70 2.05 0.30
C GLU A 177 -19.58 2.59 1.43
N ALA A 178 -20.32 1.73 2.12
CA ALA A 178 -21.15 2.10 3.27
C ALA A 178 -20.36 2.73 4.43
N LEU A 179 -19.06 2.37 4.55
CA LEU A 179 -18.13 2.98 5.49
C LEU A 179 -17.60 4.34 5.02
N GLY A 180 -17.96 4.79 3.81
CA GLY A 180 -17.51 6.06 3.24
C GLY A 180 -16.04 6.10 2.84
N MET A 181 -15.39 4.94 2.70
CA MET A 181 -13.98 4.87 2.32
C MET A 181 -13.77 5.20 0.84
N PHE A 182 -14.75 4.93 0.00
CA PHE A 182 -14.86 5.41 -1.37
C PHE A 182 -16.33 5.47 -1.80
N SER A 183 -16.62 6.17 -2.88
CA SER A 183 -17.95 6.17 -3.50
C SER A 183 -17.85 5.54 -4.89
N MET A 184 -18.65 4.53 -5.14
CA MET A 184 -18.81 3.96 -6.47
C MET A 184 -20.10 4.50 -7.10
N ASP A 185 -20.07 4.70 -8.41
CA ASP A 185 -21.26 5.07 -9.17
C ASP A 185 -22.28 3.92 -9.09
N ASP A 186 -23.55 4.25 -8.81
CA ASP A 186 -24.64 3.27 -8.74
C ASP A 186 -24.70 2.38 -9.99
N PHE A 187 -24.41 2.97 -11.16
CA PHE A 187 -24.33 2.23 -12.42
C PHE A 187 -23.25 1.16 -12.41
N ILE A 188 -22.10 1.43 -11.81
CA ILE A 188 -21.00 0.44 -11.68
C ILE A 188 -21.43 -0.69 -10.77
N MET A 189 -22.06 -0.38 -9.64
CA MET A 189 -22.53 -1.39 -8.70
C MET A 189 -23.63 -2.28 -9.29
N GLU A 190 -24.60 -1.69 -9.99
CA GLU A 190 -25.65 -2.44 -10.69
C GLU A 190 -25.07 -3.31 -11.79
N THR A 191 -24.08 -2.81 -12.53
CA THR A 191 -23.39 -3.56 -13.58
C THR A 191 -22.64 -4.76 -12.98
N MET A 192 -21.93 -4.58 -11.87
CA MET A 192 -21.24 -5.66 -11.18
C MET A 192 -22.21 -6.71 -10.65
N ASP A 193 -23.33 -6.29 -10.04
CA ASP A 193 -24.38 -7.21 -9.61
C ASP A 193 -24.94 -8.04 -10.77
N MET A 194 -25.14 -7.42 -11.94
CA MET A 194 -25.59 -8.12 -13.14
C MET A 194 -24.56 -9.12 -13.65
N LEU A 195 -23.27 -8.76 -13.64
CA LEU A 195 -22.18 -9.65 -14.06
C LEU A 195 -22.03 -10.87 -13.13
N VAL A 196 -22.28 -10.70 -11.82
CA VAL A 196 -22.35 -11.83 -10.87
C VAL A 196 -23.55 -12.72 -11.18
N GLN A 197 -24.75 -12.14 -11.35
CA GLN A 197 -25.96 -12.92 -11.59
C GLN A 197 -25.93 -13.70 -12.91
N THR A 198 -25.20 -13.20 -13.89
CA THR A 198 -25.04 -13.86 -15.20
C THR A 198 -23.89 -14.86 -15.25
N GLY A 199 -23.08 -14.97 -14.19
CA GLY A 199 -21.89 -15.83 -14.16
C GLY A 199 -20.70 -15.29 -14.98
N VAL A 200 -20.84 -14.12 -15.58
CA VAL A 200 -19.77 -13.50 -16.40
C VAL A 200 -18.57 -13.10 -15.52
N LEU A 201 -18.84 -12.60 -14.30
CA LEU A 201 -17.77 -12.20 -13.40
C LEU A 201 -16.95 -13.41 -12.92
N GLU A 202 -17.57 -14.58 -12.76
CA GLU A 202 -16.86 -15.84 -12.46
C GLU A 202 -15.89 -16.20 -13.57
N GLY A 203 -16.32 -16.08 -14.83
CA GLY A 203 -15.46 -16.29 -16.00
C GLY A 203 -14.28 -15.32 -16.03
N VAL A 204 -14.50 -14.04 -15.74
CA VAL A 204 -13.44 -13.01 -15.70
C VAL A 204 -12.44 -13.28 -14.57
N ILE A 205 -12.90 -13.68 -13.39
CA ILE A 205 -12.02 -14.00 -12.25
C ILE A 205 -11.21 -15.25 -12.54
N SER A 206 -11.86 -16.34 -12.97
CA SER A 206 -11.19 -17.61 -13.32
C SER A 206 -10.09 -17.39 -14.36
N THR A 207 -10.36 -16.55 -15.36
CA THR A 207 -9.40 -16.23 -16.41
C THR A 207 -8.26 -15.35 -15.92
N THR A 208 -8.49 -14.52 -14.92
CA THR A 208 -7.45 -13.70 -14.28
C THR A 208 -6.55 -14.54 -13.37
N GLU A 209 -7.12 -15.56 -12.71
CA GLU A 209 -6.36 -16.54 -11.90
C GLU A 209 -5.40 -17.38 -12.77
N ASP A 210 -5.79 -17.69 -14.00
CA ASP A 210 -4.93 -18.42 -14.95
C ASP A 210 -3.75 -17.56 -15.48
N LEU A 211 -3.78 -16.24 -15.29
CA LEU A 211 -2.75 -15.28 -15.72
C LEU A 211 -1.72 -14.93 -14.62
N LEU A 212 -2.04 -15.18 -13.36
CA LEU A 212 -1.20 -14.88 -12.21
C LEU A 212 -0.42 -16.10 -11.74
#